data_14988d994a06c9816af9deb0009a46a3
#
_entry.id   14988d994a06c9816af9deb0009a46a3
#
_cell.length_a   1.000
_cell.length_b   1.000
_cell.length_c   1.000
_cell.angle_alpha   90.00
_cell.angle_beta   90.00
_cell.angle_gamma   90.00
#
_symmetry.space_group_name_H-M   'P 1'
#
loop_
_entity.id
_entity.type
_entity.pdbx_description
1 polymer ?
#
loop_
_entity_poly.entity_id
_entity_poly.type
_entity_poly.pdbx_seq_one_letter_code
_entity_poly.pdbx_strand_id
1 'polypeptide(L)'
;MRVSQLKDSLFKKPRHLIQVVGRRTGISSDVIRAWERRYSAIVSERTDTNRRLYTDADIEKLTLLKRAINAGRRIGDIANLSYDDLFELVMGDESNTAKSYKRPSTGTVMELFDEAINAVNEMDSSRLETALSNAVAMLSTTDFMLEFLKPLHSHINDECARGSLRFVQEKFAKLCIRNCLSNLSVTLRSAKDDGPRMLIGSLAFEYENLDTMMHIIVAQNIGWNVTYVGNGVPHDELIFMANKVQARAMVIALNLPRDIARKTHEIKTIKETAEQKDNIVLIGKEVTNYRQLADDVKAIITRDLSSFRLTMERLYGLIR
;
A
#
# COMPACT_ATOMS: atom_id res chain seq x y z
N MET A 1 -14.97 33.41 -15.25
CA MET A 1 -15.89 33.29 -14.10
C MET A 1 -16.93 32.14 -14.19
N ARG A 2 -17.29 31.60 -15.36
CA ARG A 2 -18.35 30.57 -15.46
C ARG A 2 -17.93 29.10 -15.21
N VAL A 3 -16.65 28.74 -15.35
CA VAL A 3 -16.20 27.33 -15.24
C VAL A 3 -16.00 26.89 -13.79
N SER A 4 -15.60 27.80 -12.89
CA SER A 4 -15.42 27.47 -11.46
C SER A 4 -16.75 27.29 -10.75
N GLN A 5 -17.74 28.12 -11.06
CA GLN A 5 -19.09 28.02 -10.47
C GLN A 5 -19.85 26.76 -10.91
N LEU A 6 -19.62 26.28 -12.13
CA LEU A 6 -20.19 25.02 -12.63
C LEU A 6 -19.55 23.79 -11.94
N LYS A 7 -18.24 23.84 -11.64
CA LYS A 7 -17.57 22.78 -10.87
C LYS A 7 -18.09 22.73 -9.44
N ASP A 8 -18.28 23.87 -8.77
CA ASP A 8 -18.80 23.93 -7.40
C ASP A 8 -20.24 23.40 -7.29
N SER A 9 -21.10 23.68 -8.29
CA SER A 9 -22.47 23.17 -8.28
C SER A 9 -22.56 21.67 -8.53
N LEU A 10 -21.69 21.10 -9.38
CA LEU A 10 -21.61 19.66 -9.63
C LEU A 10 -21.02 18.90 -8.44
N PHE A 11 -20.06 19.50 -7.72
CA PHE A 11 -19.40 18.92 -6.57
C PHE A 11 -20.34 18.75 -5.36
N LYS A 12 -21.32 19.65 -5.22
CA LYS A 12 -22.35 19.63 -4.17
C LYS A 12 -23.63 18.88 -4.58
N LYS A 13 -23.70 18.29 -5.79
CA LYS A 13 -24.88 17.56 -6.24
C LYS A 13 -24.93 16.13 -5.68
N PRO A 14 -25.97 15.74 -4.93
CA PRO A 14 -26.12 14.38 -4.41
C PRO A 14 -26.34 13.38 -5.55
N ARG A 15 -25.46 12.40 -5.68
CA ARG A 15 -25.52 11.41 -6.78
C ARG A 15 -24.96 10.03 -6.45
N HIS A 16 -24.36 9.87 -5.27
CA HIS A 16 -23.68 8.63 -4.91
C HIS A 16 -24.48 7.85 -3.87
N LEU A 17 -24.73 6.57 -4.16
CA LEU A 17 -25.29 5.65 -3.19
C LEU A 17 -24.22 5.25 -2.15
N ILE A 18 -24.64 4.92 -0.93
CA ILE A 18 -23.74 4.58 0.20
C ILE A 18 -22.71 3.49 -0.14
N GLN A 19 -23.07 2.54 -1.00
CA GLN A 19 -22.15 1.50 -1.45
C GLN A 19 -20.98 2.05 -2.29
N VAL A 20 -21.26 3.08 -3.10
CA VAL A 20 -20.23 3.78 -3.90
C VAL A 20 -19.34 4.60 -2.97
N VAL A 21 -19.93 5.30 -2.00
CA VAL A 21 -19.22 6.06 -0.97
C VAL A 21 -18.31 5.12 -0.18
N GLY A 22 -18.83 4.01 0.30
CA GLY A 22 -18.05 3.01 1.03
C GLY A 22 -16.86 2.46 0.23
N ARG A 23 -17.03 2.22 -1.08
CA ARG A 23 -15.94 1.81 -1.97
C ARG A 23 -14.87 2.88 -2.15
N ARG A 24 -15.31 4.14 -2.35
CA ARG A 24 -14.38 5.26 -2.61
C ARG A 24 -13.60 5.68 -1.36
N THR A 25 -14.25 5.68 -0.19
CA THR A 25 -13.62 6.07 1.08
C THR A 25 -12.96 4.91 1.82
N GLY A 26 -13.33 3.66 1.49
CA GLY A 26 -12.93 2.48 2.24
C GLY A 26 -13.53 2.41 3.65
N ILE A 27 -14.65 3.11 3.91
CA ILE A 27 -15.41 3.07 5.17
C ILE A 27 -16.63 2.17 4.95
N SER A 28 -16.94 1.28 5.90
CA SER A 28 -18.12 0.44 5.77
C SER A 28 -19.41 1.27 5.82
N SER A 29 -20.44 0.81 5.11
CA SER A 29 -21.75 1.49 5.08
C SER A 29 -22.35 1.68 6.49
N ASP A 30 -22.10 0.74 7.40
CA ASP A 30 -22.61 0.82 8.76
C ASP A 30 -21.87 1.88 9.60
N VAL A 31 -20.57 2.03 9.39
CA VAL A 31 -19.79 3.09 10.02
C VAL A 31 -20.22 4.46 9.49
N ILE A 32 -20.44 4.62 8.16
CA ILE A 32 -20.95 5.87 7.58
C ILE A 32 -22.29 6.24 8.20
N ARG A 33 -23.24 5.30 8.30
CA ARG A 33 -24.53 5.51 8.96
C ARG A 33 -24.42 5.87 10.43
N ALA A 34 -23.46 5.23 11.14
CA ALA A 34 -23.20 5.52 12.54
C ALA A 34 -22.65 6.95 12.72
N TRP A 35 -21.74 7.38 11.87
CA TRP A 35 -21.18 8.74 11.91
C TRP A 35 -22.22 9.82 11.54
N GLU A 36 -23.05 9.55 10.53
CA GLU A 36 -24.19 10.41 10.20
C GLU A 36 -25.13 10.57 11.40
N ARG A 37 -25.56 9.46 11.99
CA ARG A 37 -26.59 9.45 13.05
C ARG A 37 -26.07 9.97 14.39
N ARG A 38 -24.84 9.60 14.79
CA ARG A 38 -24.32 9.89 16.14
C ARG A 38 -23.57 11.21 16.22
N TYR A 39 -22.95 11.62 15.15
CA TYR A 39 -22.02 12.75 15.14
C TYR A 39 -22.38 13.81 14.11
N SER A 40 -23.41 13.59 13.28
CA SER A 40 -23.80 14.50 12.19
C SER A 40 -22.63 14.86 11.27
N ALA A 41 -21.69 13.91 11.10
CA ALA A 41 -20.44 14.11 10.35
C ALA A 41 -20.68 14.54 8.91
N ILE A 42 -21.76 14.03 8.31
CA ILE A 42 -22.29 14.38 6.99
C ILE A 42 -23.82 14.37 7.04
N VAL A 43 -24.46 15.02 6.08
CA VAL A 43 -25.91 15.06 5.94
C VAL A 43 -26.28 14.53 4.56
N SER A 44 -26.81 13.30 4.49
CA SER A 44 -27.23 12.71 3.23
C SER A 44 -28.60 13.24 2.80
N GLU A 45 -28.79 13.48 1.51
CA GLU A 45 -30.13 13.65 0.93
C GLU A 45 -30.77 12.28 0.68
N ARG A 46 -32.10 12.28 0.45
CA ARG A 46 -32.83 11.05 0.17
C ARG A 46 -33.55 11.14 -1.18
N THR A 47 -33.53 10.02 -1.90
CA THR A 47 -34.36 9.86 -3.10
C THR A 47 -35.81 9.71 -2.73
N ASP A 48 -36.72 9.82 -3.72
CA ASP A 48 -38.18 9.52 -3.60
C ASP A 48 -38.42 8.09 -3.05
N THR A 49 -37.50 7.19 -3.28
CA THR A 49 -37.50 5.80 -2.74
C THR A 49 -36.81 5.68 -1.38
N ASN A 50 -36.60 6.79 -0.66
CA ASN A 50 -36.03 6.86 0.67
C ASN A 50 -34.56 6.34 0.77
N ARG A 51 -33.81 6.27 -0.33
CA ARG A 51 -32.39 5.88 -0.34
C ARG A 51 -31.49 7.09 -0.13
N ARG A 52 -30.45 6.94 0.66
CA ARG A 52 -29.45 7.99 0.91
C ARG A 52 -28.61 8.29 -0.33
N LEU A 53 -28.45 9.55 -0.63
CA LEU A 53 -27.55 10.08 -1.65
C LEU A 53 -26.52 11.00 -1.02
N TYR A 54 -25.29 10.90 -1.50
CA TYR A 54 -24.14 11.65 -1.04
C TYR A 54 -23.51 12.45 -2.18
N THR A 55 -22.90 13.56 -1.83
CA THR A 55 -22.16 14.42 -2.75
C THR A 55 -20.69 13.97 -2.87
N ASP A 56 -19.96 14.51 -3.84
CA ASP A 56 -18.51 14.36 -3.86
C ASP A 56 -17.84 15.05 -2.67
N ALA A 57 -18.39 16.17 -2.19
CA ALA A 57 -17.93 16.86 -0.98
C ALA A 57 -18.05 15.97 0.27
N ASP A 58 -19.13 15.19 0.40
CA ASP A 58 -19.27 14.22 1.51
C ASP A 58 -18.22 13.12 1.42
N ILE A 59 -17.91 12.65 0.22
CA ILE A 59 -16.86 11.64 0.01
C ILE A 59 -15.50 12.18 0.44
N GLU A 60 -15.18 13.42 0.08
CA GLU A 60 -13.91 14.05 0.51
C GLU A 60 -13.87 14.26 2.02
N LYS A 61 -14.94 14.79 2.62
CA LYS A 61 -15.02 14.95 4.07
C LYS A 61 -14.85 13.61 4.81
N LEU A 62 -15.54 12.57 4.36
CA LEU A 62 -15.40 11.22 4.92
C LEU A 62 -13.97 10.68 4.79
N THR A 63 -13.30 10.96 3.68
CA THR A 63 -11.91 10.56 3.45
C THR A 63 -10.98 11.27 4.45
N LEU A 64 -11.16 12.57 4.68
CA LEU A 64 -10.39 13.32 5.68
C LEU A 64 -10.66 12.82 7.10
N LEU A 65 -11.92 12.57 7.47
CA LEU A 65 -12.28 12.00 8.77
C LEU A 65 -11.59 10.66 9.01
N LYS A 66 -11.57 9.79 8.00
CA LYS A 66 -10.86 8.51 8.09
C LYS A 66 -9.36 8.70 8.29
N ARG A 67 -8.73 9.65 7.58
CA ARG A 67 -7.31 9.98 7.73
C ARG A 67 -7.00 10.46 9.15
N ALA A 68 -7.81 11.37 9.70
CA ALA A 68 -7.68 11.86 11.07
C ALA A 68 -7.82 10.74 12.11
N ILE A 69 -8.78 9.82 11.92
CA ILE A 69 -8.95 8.66 12.80
C ILE A 69 -7.75 7.72 12.72
N ASN A 70 -7.21 7.49 11.53
CA ASN A 70 -6.00 6.68 11.35
C ASN A 70 -4.77 7.32 12.01
N ALA A 71 -4.75 8.67 12.12
CA ALA A 71 -3.75 9.43 12.88
C ALA A 71 -4.00 9.43 14.42
N GLY A 72 -5.04 8.72 14.89
CA GLY A 72 -5.34 8.56 16.32
C GLY A 72 -6.40 9.51 16.89
N ARG A 73 -7.04 10.35 16.06
CA ARG A 73 -8.12 11.26 16.49
C ARG A 73 -9.41 10.50 16.74
N ARG A 74 -10.24 11.01 17.66
CA ARG A 74 -11.56 10.46 17.96
C ARG A 74 -12.60 11.11 17.06
N ILE A 75 -13.50 10.32 16.48
CA ILE A 75 -14.55 10.83 15.59
C ILE A 75 -15.42 11.90 16.23
N GLY A 76 -15.72 11.79 17.53
CA GLY A 76 -16.52 12.77 18.26
C GLY A 76 -15.93 14.17 18.26
N ASP A 77 -14.60 14.29 18.23
CA ASP A 77 -13.88 15.56 18.32
C ASP A 77 -13.76 16.26 16.95
N ILE A 78 -13.82 15.49 15.86
CA ILE A 78 -13.50 15.98 14.51
C ILE A 78 -14.70 15.98 13.54
N ALA A 79 -15.79 15.28 13.87
CA ALA A 79 -16.92 15.11 12.96
C ALA A 79 -17.59 16.42 12.53
N ASN A 80 -17.63 17.41 13.44
CA ASN A 80 -18.30 18.69 13.24
C ASN A 80 -17.38 19.79 12.67
N LEU A 81 -16.09 19.49 12.46
CA LEU A 81 -15.17 20.45 11.86
C LEU A 81 -15.61 20.80 10.43
N SER A 82 -15.34 22.04 10.03
CA SER A 82 -15.49 22.44 8.62
C SER A 82 -14.52 21.62 7.75
N TYR A 83 -14.74 21.62 6.45
CA TYR A 83 -13.82 20.95 5.52
C TYR A 83 -12.39 21.52 5.65
N ASP A 84 -12.28 22.84 5.72
CA ASP A 84 -10.99 23.53 5.78
C ASP A 84 -10.26 23.25 7.11
N ASP A 85 -10.97 23.35 8.26
CA ASP A 85 -10.39 23.03 9.57
C ASP A 85 -9.97 21.56 9.67
N LEU A 86 -10.77 20.65 9.10
CA LEU A 86 -10.46 19.23 9.09
C LEU A 86 -9.27 18.94 8.15
N PHE A 87 -9.20 19.64 7.03
CA PHE A 87 -8.07 19.55 6.11
C PHE A 87 -6.77 20.03 6.77
N GLU A 88 -6.77 21.22 7.40
CA GLU A 88 -5.61 21.75 8.13
C GLU A 88 -5.19 20.83 9.29
N LEU A 89 -6.15 20.29 10.03
CA LEU A 89 -5.89 19.36 11.12
C LEU A 89 -5.22 18.07 10.63
N VAL A 90 -5.72 17.48 9.54
CA VAL A 90 -5.14 16.27 8.92
C VAL A 90 -3.74 16.57 8.38
N MET A 91 -3.54 17.73 7.72
CA MET A 91 -2.22 18.15 7.24
C MET A 91 -1.24 18.36 8.40
N GLY A 92 -1.70 18.97 9.52
CA GLY A 92 -0.90 19.14 10.73
C GLY A 92 -0.51 17.82 11.39
N ASP A 93 -1.45 16.88 11.49
CA ASP A 93 -1.21 15.56 12.07
C ASP A 93 -0.26 14.72 11.19
N GLU A 94 -0.41 14.79 9.86
CA GLU A 94 0.45 14.07 8.94
C GLU A 94 1.86 14.68 8.85
N SER A 95 2.00 16.00 8.98
CA SER A 95 3.31 16.64 9.09
C SER A 95 4.02 16.29 10.41
N ASN A 96 3.28 16.05 11.50
CA ASN A 96 3.83 15.59 12.78
C ASN A 96 4.06 14.07 12.82
N THR A 97 3.31 13.29 12.05
CA THR A 97 3.47 11.83 11.90
C THR A 97 4.33 11.46 10.70
N ALA A 98 4.65 12.40 9.83
CA ALA A 98 5.72 12.21 8.86
C ALA A 98 6.99 11.91 9.66
N LYS A 99 7.16 10.63 10.03
CA LYS A 99 8.49 10.10 10.30
C LYS A 99 9.29 10.58 9.11
N SER A 100 10.14 11.57 9.38
CA SER A 100 11.11 12.14 8.48
C SER A 100 11.65 10.98 7.63
N TYR A 101 11.13 10.82 6.41
CA TYR A 101 11.80 9.97 5.46
C TYR A 101 13.19 10.56 5.34
N LYS A 102 14.18 9.81 5.79
CA LYS A 102 15.55 10.24 5.70
C LYS A 102 15.83 10.40 4.21
N ARG A 103 15.84 11.64 3.72
CA ARG A 103 16.34 11.90 2.36
C ARG A 103 17.71 11.25 2.26
N PRO A 104 18.05 10.69 1.08
CA PRO A 104 19.37 10.11 0.88
C PRO A 104 20.46 11.07 1.36
N SER A 105 21.42 10.57 2.11
CA SER A 105 22.39 11.41 2.83
C SER A 105 23.66 11.74 2.03
N THR A 106 23.82 11.19 0.81
CA THR A 106 24.98 11.43 -0.05
C THR A 106 24.60 12.36 -1.21
N GLY A 107 25.41 13.37 -1.52
CA GLY A 107 25.09 14.43 -2.48
C GLY A 107 24.52 13.95 -3.81
N THR A 108 25.18 12.97 -4.45
CA THR A 108 24.75 12.46 -5.77
C THR A 108 23.43 11.68 -5.73
N VAL A 109 23.16 10.91 -4.66
CA VAL A 109 21.89 10.18 -4.51
C VAL A 109 20.75 11.14 -4.26
N MET A 110 21.01 12.23 -3.53
CA MET A 110 20.03 13.30 -3.31
C MET A 110 19.69 14.04 -4.60
N GLU A 111 20.68 14.34 -5.44
CA GLU A 111 20.47 14.93 -6.76
C GLU A 111 19.58 14.05 -7.65
N LEU A 112 19.82 12.74 -7.68
CA LEU A 112 18.97 11.79 -8.42
C LEU A 112 17.55 11.70 -7.84
N PHE A 113 17.42 11.84 -6.54
CA PHE A 113 16.11 11.85 -5.87
C PHE A 113 15.31 13.10 -6.25
N ASP A 114 15.93 14.28 -6.19
CA ASP A 114 15.30 15.53 -6.57
C ASP A 114 14.97 15.55 -8.08
N GLU A 115 15.85 15.00 -8.93
CA GLU A 115 15.58 14.82 -10.36
C GLU A 115 14.38 13.90 -10.62
N ALA A 116 14.26 12.80 -9.90
CA ALA A 116 13.10 11.91 -10.00
C ALA A 116 11.79 12.63 -9.60
N ILE A 117 11.82 13.45 -8.54
CA ILE A 117 10.66 14.25 -8.12
C ILE A 117 10.29 15.28 -9.19
N ASN A 118 11.28 16.00 -9.74
CA ASN A 118 11.05 16.97 -10.80
C ASN A 118 10.46 16.32 -12.05
N ALA A 119 10.99 15.15 -12.44
CA ALA A 119 10.45 14.37 -13.56
C ALA A 119 9.01 13.91 -13.34
N VAL A 120 8.65 13.56 -12.11
CA VAL A 120 7.25 13.24 -11.74
C VAL A 120 6.35 14.47 -11.85
N ASN A 121 6.82 15.64 -11.37
CA ASN A 121 6.06 16.89 -11.46
C ASN A 121 5.78 17.28 -12.92
N GLU A 122 6.77 17.12 -13.79
CA GLU A 122 6.70 17.45 -15.22
C GLU A 122 6.07 16.32 -16.06
N MET A 123 5.83 15.14 -15.47
CA MET A 123 5.35 13.92 -16.14
C MET A 123 6.30 13.47 -17.28
N ASP A 124 7.61 13.67 -17.10
CA ASP A 124 8.64 13.27 -18.05
C ASP A 124 9.13 11.83 -17.74
N SER A 125 8.66 10.87 -18.53
CA SER A 125 9.02 9.46 -18.34
C SER A 125 10.50 9.18 -18.60
N SER A 126 11.09 9.84 -19.60
CA SER A 126 12.49 9.61 -19.98
C SER A 126 13.45 10.09 -18.86
N ARG A 127 13.18 11.25 -18.28
CA ARG A 127 13.96 11.77 -17.16
C ARG A 127 13.79 10.90 -15.91
N LEU A 128 12.55 10.46 -15.59
CA LEU A 128 12.28 9.60 -14.44
C LEU A 128 12.98 8.24 -14.61
N GLU A 129 12.85 7.60 -15.77
CA GLU A 129 13.50 6.32 -16.06
C GLU A 129 15.03 6.43 -16.03
N THR A 130 15.59 7.56 -16.49
CA THR A 130 17.03 7.85 -16.41
C THR A 130 17.48 7.98 -14.96
N ALA A 131 16.76 8.76 -14.13
CA ALA A 131 17.08 8.90 -12.71
C ALA A 131 17.03 7.56 -11.96
N LEU A 132 15.99 6.75 -12.21
CA LEU A 132 15.86 5.41 -11.64
C LEU A 132 17.01 4.49 -12.09
N SER A 133 17.37 4.49 -13.39
CA SER A 133 18.44 3.67 -13.94
C SER A 133 19.81 4.05 -13.39
N ASN A 134 20.08 5.35 -13.24
CA ASN A 134 21.30 5.84 -12.65
C ASN A 134 21.39 5.45 -11.17
N ALA A 135 20.30 5.53 -10.43
CA ALA A 135 20.26 5.10 -9.04
C ALA A 135 20.52 3.57 -8.90
N VAL A 136 19.94 2.75 -9.80
CA VAL A 136 20.23 1.29 -9.86
C VAL A 136 21.69 1.01 -10.18
N ALA A 137 22.32 1.81 -11.05
CA ALA A 137 23.73 1.63 -11.43
C ALA A 137 24.70 2.05 -10.32
N MET A 138 24.33 3.05 -9.51
CA MET A 138 25.20 3.63 -8.47
C MET A 138 25.08 2.96 -7.12
N LEU A 139 23.94 2.38 -6.81
CA LEU A 139 23.65 1.81 -5.50
C LEU A 139 23.64 0.28 -5.55
N SER A 140 23.97 -0.35 -4.43
CA SER A 140 23.65 -1.78 -4.28
C SER A 140 22.12 -1.94 -4.40
N THR A 141 21.66 -3.12 -4.82
CA THR A 141 20.20 -3.39 -4.91
C THR A 141 19.50 -3.13 -3.57
N THR A 142 20.15 -3.45 -2.46
CA THR A 142 19.61 -3.19 -1.11
C THR A 142 19.49 -1.70 -0.83
N ASP A 143 20.54 -0.93 -1.09
CA ASP A 143 20.54 0.52 -0.84
C ASP A 143 19.58 1.23 -1.80
N PHE A 144 19.50 0.80 -3.05
CA PHE A 144 18.51 1.30 -4.00
C PHE A 144 17.08 1.10 -3.46
N MET A 145 16.77 -0.08 -2.91
CA MET A 145 15.44 -0.34 -2.34
C MET A 145 15.16 0.47 -1.07
N LEU A 146 16.12 0.54 -0.15
CA LEU A 146 15.90 1.10 1.18
C LEU A 146 16.14 2.61 1.24
N GLU A 147 17.18 3.11 0.56
CA GLU A 147 17.63 4.49 0.69
C GLU A 147 17.14 5.39 -0.45
N PHE A 148 16.71 4.82 -1.58
CA PHE A 148 16.23 5.60 -2.73
C PHE A 148 14.76 5.31 -3.05
N LEU A 149 14.42 4.09 -3.41
CA LEU A 149 13.11 3.79 -4.00
C LEU A 149 11.98 3.83 -2.98
N LYS A 150 12.19 3.26 -1.78
CA LYS A 150 11.17 3.31 -0.71
C LYS A 150 10.89 4.73 -0.24
N PRO A 151 11.90 5.58 0.01
CA PRO A 151 11.69 7.01 0.26
C PRO A 151 10.96 7.73 -0.87
N LEU A 152 11.35 7.50 -2.14
CA LEU A 152 10.70 8.12 -3.31
C LEU A 152 9.23 7.73 -3.43
N HIS A 153 8.92 6.43 -3.33
CA HIS A 153 7.55 5.93 -3.36
C HIS A 153 6.70 6.51 -2.23
N SER A 154 7.27 6.60 -1.03
CA SER A 154 6.59 7.18 0.11
C SER A 154 6.34 8.68 -0.08
N HIS A 155 7.34 9.43 -0.56
CA HIS A 155 7.19 10.85 -0.85
C HIS A 155 6.09 11.12 -1.88
N ILE A 156 6.05 10.37 -2.98
CA ILE A 156 5.01 10.49 -4.00
C ILE A 156 3.61 10.22 -3.43
N ASN A 157 3.46 9.19 -2.59
CA ASN A 157 2.19 8.90 -1.95
C ASN A 157 1.75 10.02 -0.99
N ASP A 158 2.69 10.58 -0.21
CA ASP A 158 2.43 11.65 0.75
C ASP A 158 2.06 12.96 0.03
N GLU A 159 2.78 13.32 -1.02
CA GLU A 159 2.48 14.52 -1.82
C GLU A 159 1.12 14.40 -2.54
N CYS A 160 0.78 13.22 -3.04
CA CYS A 160 -0.55 12.96 -3.60
C CYS A 160 -1.63 13.04 -2.52
N ALA A 161 -1.36 12.49 -1.33
CA ALA A 161 -2.28 12.55 -0.20
C ALA A 161 -2.51 13.99 0.30
N ARG A 162 -1.48 14.85 0.24
CA ARG A 162 -1.56 16.28 0.57
C ARG A 162 -2.21 17.13 -0.54
N GLY A 163 -2.37 16.57 -1.75
CA GLY A 163 -2.88 17.29 -2.91
C GLY A 163 -1.84 18.13 -3.66
N SER A 164 -0.57 18.07 -3.26
CA SER A 164 0.56 18.72 -3.96
C SER A 164 0.86 18.03 -5.28
N LEU A 165 0.68 16.70 -5.35
CA LEU A 165 0.69 15.92 -6.58
C LEU A 165 -0.72 15.51 -6.99
N ARG A 166 -1.01 15.56 -8.27
CA ARG A 166 -2.26 15.04 -8.82
C ARG A 166 -2.24 13.51 -8.87
N PHE A 167 -3.40 12.90 -8.73
CA PHE A 167 -3.57 11.45 -8.85
C PHE A 167 -2.96 10.87 -10.14
N VAL A 168 -3.03 11.60 -11.26
CA VAL A 168 -2.44 11.16 -12.52
C VAL A 168 -0.91 11.13 -12.47
N GLN A 169 -0.27 12.06 -11.75
CA GLN A 169 1.19 12.09 -11.55
C GLN A 169 1.66 10.93 -10.67
N GLU A 170 0.89 10.62 -9.61
CA GLU A 170 1.13 9.41 -8.78
C GLU A 170 1.03 8.13 -9.62
N LYS A 171 -0.01 8.00 -10.45
CA LYS A 171 -0.18 6.84 -11.34
C LYS A 171 0.96 6.71 -12.35
N PHE A 172 1.35 7.81 -12.95
CA PHE A 172 2.47 7.91 -13.88
C PHE A 172 3.77 7.44 -13.21
N ALA A 173 4.11 7.99 -12.05
CA ALA A 173 5.31 7.62 -11.31
C ALA A 173 5.32 6.14 -10.92
N LYS A 174 4.19 5.62 -10.43
CA LYS A 174 4.06 4.20 -10.08
C LYS A 174 4.25 3.27 -11.28
N LEU A 175 3.83 3.68 -12.47
CA LEU A 175 4.04 2.92 -13.70
C LEU A 175 5.53 2.83 -14.06
N CYS A 176 6.25 3.96 -14.05
CA CYS A 176 7.69 4.00 -14.31
C CYS A 176 8.49 3.18 -13.27
N ILE A 177 8.16 3.33 -11.98
CA ILE A 177 8.78 2.55 -10.90
C ILE A 177 8.52 1.06 -11.11
N ARG A 178 7.30 0.66 -11.45
CA ARG A 178 6.96 -0.74 -11.74
C ARG A 178 7.80 -1.32 -12.87
N ASN A 179 7.97 -0.57 -13.95
CA ASN A 179 8.80 -0.98 -15.09
C ASN A 179 10.25 -1.18 -14.66
N CYS A 180 10.81 -0.25 -13.89
CA CYS A 180 12.15 -0.36 -13.32
C CYS A 180 12.30 -1.63 -12.45
N LEU A 181 11.37 -1.87 -11.52
CA LEU A 181 11.38 -3.06 -10.67
C LEU A 181 11.23 -4.36 -11.47
N SER A 182 10.40 -4.36 -12.52
CA SER A 182 10.22 -5.53 -13.39
C SER A 182 11.52 -5.88 -14.12
N ASN A 183 12.21 -4.90 -14.67
CA ASN A 183 13.50 -5.09 -15.35
C ASN A 183 14.57 -5.60 -14.36
N LEU A 184 14.64 -5.03 -13.17
CA LEU A 184 15.57 -5.46 -12.12
C LEU A 184 15.28 -6.90 -11.67
N SER A 185 14.00 -7.27 -11.53
CA SER A 185 13.59 -8.64 -11.19
C SER A 185 14.04 -9.66 -12.24
N VAL A 186 13.94 -9.33 -13.52
CA VAL A 186 14.43 -10.22 -14.62
C VAL A 186 15.94 -10.41 -14.50
N THR A 187 16.69 -9.33 -14.28
CA THR A 187 18.15 -9.38 -14.16
C THR A 187 18.60 -10.24 -12.97
N LEU A 188 17.96 -10.08 -11.80
CA LEU A 188 18.28 -10.85 -10.60
C LEU A 188 17.94 -12.33 -10.72
N ARG A 189 16.84 -12.66 -11.42
CA ARG A 189 16.44 -14.05 -11.68
C ARG A 189 17.43 -14.80 -12.56
N SER A 190 17.91 -14.16 -13.61
CA SER A 190 18.88 -14.76 -14.52
C SER A 190 20.22 -15.08 -13.86
N ALA A 191 20.54 -14.44 -12.76
CA ALA A 191 21.83 -14.60 -12.06
C ALA A 191 21.85 -15.73 -11.03
N LYS A 192 20.68 -16.23 -10.53
CA LYS A 192 20.64 -17.15 -9.38
C LYS A 192 19.41 -18.09 -9.44
N ASP A 193 19.48 -19.11 -10.29
CA ASP A 193 18.35 -20.07 -10.45
C ASP A 193 18.35 -21.21 -9.41
N ASP A 194 19.44 -21.43 -8.70
CA ASP A 194 19.65 -22.58 -7.77
C ASP A 194 19.25 -22.28 -6.30
N GLY A 195 18.64 -21.13 -6.01
CA GLY A 195 18.24 -20.73 -4.66
C GLY A 195 17.00 -21.47 -4.14
N PRO A 196 16.79 -21.47 -2.81
CA PRO A 196 15.55 -22.00 -2.24
C PRO A 196 14.35 -21.25 -2.78
N ARG A 197 13.28 -22.00 -3.07
CA ARG A 197 12.06 -21.45 -3.68
C ARG A 197 11.18 -20.79 -2.65
N MET A 198 10.61 -19.67 -3.01
CA MET A 198 9.65 -18.92 -2.21
C MET A 198 8.43 -18.55 -3.03
N LEU A 199 7.24 -18.72 -2.45
CA LEU A 199 5.98 -18.24 -3.00
C LEU A 199 5.60 -16.90 -2.37
N ILE A 200 5.22 -15.92 -3.19
CA ILE A 200 4.62 -14.66 -2.73
C ILE A 200 3.24 -14.50 -3.38
N GLY A 201 2.22 -14.14 -2.57
CA GLY A 201 0.89 -13.83 -3.06
C GLY A 201 0.07 -13.02 -2.08
N SER A 202 -1.11 -12.56 -2.51
CA SER A 202 -2.09 -11.91 -1.63
C SER A 202 -3.45 -12.58 -1.75
N LEU A 203 -4.09 -12.80 -0.59
CA LEU A 203 -5.46 -13.33 -0.49
C LEU A 203 -6.53 -12.29 -0.90
N ALA A 204 -6.17 -11.02 -0.94
CA ALA A 204 -7.09 -9.94 -1.27
C ALA A 204 -6.92 -9.47 -2.71
N PHE A 205 -8.03 -9.14 -3.37
CA PHE A 205 -8.01 -8.39 -4.62
C PHE A 205 -7.53 -6.96 -4.32
N GLU A 206 -6.29 -6.71 -4.63
CA GLU A 206 -5.65 -5.42 -4.52
C GLU A 206 -5.12 -5.01 -5.89
N TYR A 207 -5.06 -3.70 -6.16
CA TYR A 207 -4.25 -3.23 -7.28
C TYR A 207 -2.78 -3.60 -7.02
N GLU A 208 -2.01 -3.82 -8.07
CA GLU A 208 -0.57 -4.10 -7.97
C GLU A 208 0.09 -3.16 -6.97
N ASN A 209 0.72 -3.76 -5.96
CA ASN A 209 1.34 -3.01 -4.89
C ASN A 209 2.85 -3.00 -5.09
N LEU A 210 3.43 -1.82 -5.35
CA LEU A 210 4.87 -1.62 -5.48
C LEU A 210 5.63 -2.11 -4.24
N ASP A 211 5.03 -2.01 -3.05
CA ASP A 211 5.64 -2.54 -1.83
C ASP A 211 5.89 -4.06 -1.94
N THR A 212 4.93 -4.82 -2.49
CA THR A 212 5.12 -6.27 -2.73
C THR A 212 6.24 -6.52 -3.74
N MET A 213 6.32 -5.72 -4.82
CA MET A 213 7.42 -5.84 -5.79
C MET A 213 8.78 -5.55 -5.16
N MET A 214 8.88 -4.57 -4.28
CA MET A 214 10.12 -4.29 -3.53
C MET A 214 10.53 -5.48 -2.65
N HIS A 215 9.57 -6.15 -1.99
CA HIS A 215 9.84 -7.37 -1.23
C HIS A 215 10.37 -8.50 -2.13
N ILE A 216 9.81 -8.66 -3.33
CA ILE A 216 10.29 -9.62 -4.33
C ILE A 216 11.76 -9.35 -4.67
N ILE A 217 12.10 -8.11 -5.01
CA ILE A 217 13.47 -7.70 -5.37
C ILE A 217 14.45 -7.97 -4.22
N VAL A 218 14.07 -7.61 -3.00
CA VAL A 218 14.92 -7.86 -1.81
C VAL A 218 15.17 -9.35 -1.62
N ALA A 219 14.14 -10.19 -1.75
CA ALA A 219 14.29 -11.63 -1.64
C ALA A 219 15.15 -12.22 -2.75
N GLN A 220 14.95 -11.81 -4.01
CA GLN A 220 15.77 -12.23 -5.14
C GLN A 220 17.26 -11.82 -4.98
N ASN A 221 17.49 -10.62 -4.45
CA ASN A 221 18.87 -10.15 -4.20
C ASN A 221 19.59 -10.99 -3.15
N ILE A 222 18.89 -11.51 -2.12
CA ILE A 222 19.43 -12.45 -1.13
C ILE A 222 19.78 -13.79 -1.79
N GLY A 223 19.04 -14.17 -2.84
CA GLY A 223 19.23 -15.43 -3.59
C GLY A 223 18.02 -16.36 -3.59
N TRP A 224 16.86 -15.90 -3.10
CA TRP A 224 15.63 -16.67 -3.21
C TRP A 224 15.16 -16.77 -4.66
N ASN A 225 14.72 -17.98 -5.06
CA ASN A 225 13.98 -18.17 -6.29
C ASN A 225 12.49 -17.89 -6.02
N VAL A 226 12.03 -16.69 -6.44
CA VAL A 226 10.71 -16.17 -6.09
C VAL A 226 9.69 -16.47 -7.17
N THR A 227 8.61 -17.16 -6.79
CA THR A 227 7.39 -17.30 -7.57
C THR A 227 6.34 -16.33 -7.05
N TYR A 228 5.98 -15.32 -7.85
CA TYR A 228 4.91 -14.39 -7.53
C TYR A 228 3.64 -14.77 -8.28
N VAL A 229 2.55 -14.97 -7.54
CA VAL A 229 1.26 -15.43 -8.09
C VAL A 229 0.20 -14.32 -8.15
N GLY A 230 0.57 -13.09 -7.79
CA GLY A 230 -0.34 -11.95 -7.87
C GLY A 230 -1.23 -11.78 -6.65
N ASN A 231 -2.33 -11.04 -6.87
CA ASN A 231 -3.28 -10.65 -5.83
C ASN A 231 -4.64 -11.35 -6.04
N GLY A 232 -5.39 -11.53 -4.94
CA GLY A 232 -6.71 -12.15 -5.00
C GLY A 232 -6.68 -13.66 -5.25
N VAL A 233 -5.59 -14.31 -4.90
CA VAL A 233 -5.44 -15.75 -5.07
C VAL A 233 -6.09 -16.47 -3.90
N PRO A 234 -7.03 -17.40 -4.13
CA PRO A 234 -7.62 -18.21 -3.09
C PRO A 234 -6.57 -19.01 -2.30
N HIS A 235 -6.82 -19.26 -1.04
CA HIS A 235 -5.86 -19.94 -0.16
C HIS A 235 -5.52 -21.37 -0.60
N ASP A 236 -6.46 -22.10 -1.16
CA ASP A 236 -6.29 -23.44 -1.73
C ASP A 236 -5.34 -23.42 -2.95
N GLU A 237 -5.45 -22.41 -3.82
CA GLU A 237 -4.55 -22.19 -4.94
C GLU A 237 -3.13 -21.80 -4.48
N LEU A 238 -3.03 -20.99 -3.41
CA LEU A 238 -1.72 -20.69 -2.80
C LEU A 238 -1.06 -21.95 -2.25
N ILE A 239 -1.81 -22.83 -1.59
CA ILE A 239 -1.32 -24.11 -1.08
C ILE A 239 -0.88 -25.00 -2.25
N PHE A 240 -1.72 -25.13 -3.28
CA PHE A 240 -1.40 -25.90 -4.47
C PHE A 240 -0.09 -25.43 -5.11
N MET A 241 0.05 -24.13 -5.31
CA MET A 241 1.28 -23.56 -5.91
C MET A 241 2.50 -23.75 -5.02
N ALA A 242 2.36 -23.54 -3.70
CA ALA A 242 3.49 -23.72 -2.78
C ALA A 242 4.03 -25.15 -2.81
N ASN A 243 3.14 -26.15 -2.80
CA ASN A 243 3.49 -27.57 -2.90
C ASN A 243 4.08 -27.88 -4.28
N LYS A 244 3.46 -27.37 -5.36
CA LYS A 244 3.92 -27.58 -6.76
C LYS A 244 5.34 -27.10 -6.99
N VAL A 245 5.68 -25.90 -6.48
CA VAL A 245 7.03 -25.33 -6.62
C VAL A 245 7.97 -25.77 -5.50
N GLN A 246 7.51 -26.58 -4.55
CA GLN A 246 8.27 -26.99 -3.37
C GLN A 246 8.84 -25.76 -2.62
N ALA A 247 7.98 -24.78 -2.36
CA ALA A 247 8.36 -23.54 -1.70
C ALA A 247 8.90 -23.82 -0.29
N ARG A 248 10.04 -23.26 0.08
CA ARG A 248 10.62 -23.32 1.42
C ARG A 248 10.12 -22.19 2.32
N ALA A 249 9.53 -21.17 1.75
CA ALA A 249 8.86 -20.08 2.45
C ALA A 249 7.65 -19.62 1.66
N MET A 250 6.59 -19.20 2.38
CA MET A 250 5.40 -18.60 1.82
C MET A 250 5.24 -17.18 2.40
N VAL A 251 5.15 -16.19 1.52
CA VAL A 251 4.97 -14.79 1.91
C VAL A 251 3.56 -14.35 1.51
N ILE A 252 2.77 -13.91 2.48
CA ILE A 252 1.38 -13.48 2.28
C ILE A 252 1.29 -11.98 2.52
N ALA A 253 0.91 -11.24 1.47
CA ALA A 253 0.72 -9.79 1.54
C ALA A 253 -0.67 -9.43 2.09
N LEU A 254 -0.71 -8.53 3.09
CA LEU A 254 -1.89 -8.08 3.82
C LEU A 254 -1.91 -6.54 3.83
N ASN A 255 -2.41 -5.92 2.78
CA ASN A 255 -2.39 -4.47 2.61
C ASN A 255 -3.74 -3.79 2.84
N LEU A 256 -4.84 -4.54 2.87
CA LEU A 256 -6.18 -4.00 3.09
C LEU A 256 -6.79 -4.52 4.39
N PRO A 257 -7.37 -3.64 5.23
CA PRO A 257 -7.99 -4.02 6.51
C PRO A 257 -9.38 -4.66 6.35
N ARG A 258 -9.65 -5.25 5.17
CA ARG A 258 -10.95 -5.86 4.88
C ARG A 258 -10.93 -7.35 5.20
N ASP A 259 -12.06 -7.84 5.72
CA ASP A 259 -12.32 -9.27 5.94
C ASP A 259 -11.27 -9.98 6.81
N ILE A 260 -10.84 -9.29 7.91
CA ILE A 260 -9.80 -9.82 8.83
C ILE A 260 -10.17 -11.23 9.31
N ALA A 261 -11.42 -11.46 9.70
CA ALA A 261 -11.88 -12.77 10.16
C ALA A 261 -11.73 -13.87 9.09
N ARG A 262 -12.11 -13.56 7.84
CA ARG A 262 -11.97 -14.47 6.72
C ARG A 262 -10.50 -14.77 6.42
N LYS A 263 -9.66 -13.74 6.31
CA LYS A 263 -8.21 -13.90 6.08
C LYS A 263 -7.54 -14.66 7.21
N THR A 264 -7.99 -14.44 8.45
CA THR A 264 -7.52 -15.21 9.61
C THR A 264 -7.81 -16.70 9.43
N HIS A 265 -9.02 -17.05 9.02
CA HIS A 265 -9.39 -18.43 8.74
C HIS A 265 -8.56 -19.01 7.58
N GLU A 266 -8.44 -18.29 6.48
CA GLU A 266 -7.66 -18.70 5.30
C GLU A 266 -6.19 -18.95 5.65
N ILE A 267 -5.55 -18.07 6.44
CA ILE A 267 -4.16 -18.25 6.88
C ILE A 267 -3.99 -19.43 7.84
N LYS A 268 -4.98 -19.69 8.72
CA LYS A 268 -4.99 -20.89 9.57
C LYS A 268 -5.05 -22.15 8.71
N THR A 269 -5.93 -22.20 7.72
CA THR A 269 -6.04 -23.31 6.78
C THR A 269 -4.73 -23.55 6.01
N ILE A 270 -4.08 -22.47 5.54
CA ILE A 270 -2.75 -22.57 4.91
C ILE A 270 -1.75 -23.22 5.88
N LYS A 271 -1.70 -22.77 7.14
CA LYS A 271 -0.78 -23.31 8.15
C LYS A 271 -1.01 -24.78 8.44
N GLU A 272 -2.25 -25.22 8.44
CA GLU A 272 -2.61 -26.61 8.73
C GLU A 272 -2.32 -27.55 7.56
N THR A 273 -2.51 -27.06 6.32
CA THR A 273 -2.60 -27.91 5.11
C THR A 273 -1.32 -27.86 4.25
N ALA A 274 -0.61 -26.72 4.23
CA ALA A 274 0.60 -26.60 3.40
C ALA A 274 1.74 -27.50 3.94
N GLU A 275 2.44 -28.18 3.03
CA GLU A 275 3.59 -29.01 3.39
C GLU A 275 4.73 -28.17 4.00
N GLN A 276 4.93 -26.94 3.51
CA GLN A 276 5.97 -26.01 3.93
C GLN A 276 5.48 -25.02 4.98
N LYS A 277 4.71 -25.48 5.93
CA LYS A 277 4.01 -24.67 6.93
C LYS A 277 4.88 -23.91 7.92
N ASP A 278 6.16 -24.22 8.02
CA ASP A 278 7.01 -23.67 9.10
C ASP A 278 7.54 -22.25 8.81
N ASN A 279 7.56 -21.82 7.56
CA ASN A 279 8.09 -20.53 7.14
C ASN A 279 7.03 -19.65 6.46
N ILE A 280 5.96 -19.33 7.19
CA ILE A 280 4.95 -18.35 6.74
C ILE A 280 5.37 -16.97 7.21
N VAL A 281 5.51 -16.03 6.27
CA VAL A 281 5.87 -14.63 6.53
C VAL A 281 4.71 -13.73 6.09
N LEU A 282 4.25 -12.88 6.98
CA LEU A 282 3.19 -11.91 6.71
C LEU A 282 3.82 -10.52 6.49
N ILE A 283 3.47 -9.89 5.37
CA ILE A 283 3.94 -8.56 4.97
C ILE A 283 2.77 -7.62 4.70
N GLY A 284 3.02 -6.33 4.67
CA GLY A 284 2.05 -5.32 4.23
C GLY A 284 1.67 -4.31 5.30
N LYS A 285 0.92 -3.28 4.89
CA LYS A 285 0.55 -2.15 5.76
C LYS A 285 -0.33 -2.55 6.94
N GLU A 286 -1.17 -3.55 6.77
CA GLU A 286 -2.16 -3.98 7.77
C GLU A 286 -1.69 -5.21 8.58
N VAL A 287 -0.46 -5.62 8.40
CA VAL A 287 0.09 -6.84 9.03
C VAL A 287 0.01 -6.82 10.56
N THR A 288 0.06 -5.63 11.16
CA THR A 288 -0.04 -5.46 12.63
C THR A 288 -1.39 -5.88 13.21
N ASN A 289 -2.47 -5.86 12.40
CA ASN A 289 -3.80 -6.29 12.79
C ASN A 289 -3.90 -7.82 12.94
N TYR A 290 -2.90 -8.55 12.45
CA TYR A 290 -2.84 -10.02 12.45
C TYR A 290 -1.84 -10.55 13.48
N ARG A 291 -1.42 -9.75 14.47
CA ARG A 291 -0.40 -10.16 15.46
C ARG A 291 -0.82 -11.40 16.23
N GLN A 292 -2.04 -11.43 16.77
CA GLN A 292 -2.53 -12.60 17.50
C GLN A 292 -2.61 -13.84 16.62
N LEU A 293 -3.07 -13.68 15.38
CA LEU A 293 -3.07 -14.78 14.41
C LEU A 293 -1.65 -15.29 14.15
N ALA A 294 -0.70 -14.39 13.95
CA ALA A 294 0.69 -14.77 13.68
C ALA A 294 1.29 -15.58 14.83
N ASP A 295 0.98 -15.20 16.07
CA ASP A 295 1.39 -15.94 17.27
C ASP A 295 0.72 -17.32 17.30
N ASP A 296 -0.59 -17.42 17.03
CA ASP A 296 -1.36 -18.69 17.00
C ASP A 296 -0.80 -19.68 15.97
N VAL A 297 -0.45 -19.20 14.77
CA VAL A 297 0.03 -20.05 13.67
C VAL A 297 1.56 -20.06 13.53
N LYS A 298 2.27 -19.41 14.44
CA LYS A 298 3.74 -19.25 14.40
C LYS A 298 4.24 -18.68 13.07
N ALA A 299 3.51 -17.70 12.52
CA ALA A 299 3.94 -16.95 11.36
C ALA A 299 4.82 -15.77 11.77
N ILE A 300 5.73 -15.36 10.88
CA ILE A 300 6.63 -14.23 11.12
C ILE A 300 5.99 -12.97 10.55
N ILE A 301 5.86 -11.93 11.36
CA ILE A 301 5.43 -10.61 10.90
C ILE A 301 6.64 -9.75 10.58
N THR A 302 6.64 -9.14 9.40
CA THR A 302 7.61 -8.09 9.04
C THR A 302 6.86 -6.80 8.74
N ARG A 303 7.26 -5.70 9.41
CA ARG A 303 6.55 -4.43 9.37
C ARG A 303 7.03 -3.49 8.26
N ASP A 304 8.25 -3.71 7.82
CA ASP A 304 8.94 -2.90 6.83
C ASP A 304 9.91 -3.76 6.00
N LEU A 305 10.45 -3.16 4.96
CA LEU A 305 11.34 -3.83 4.03
C LEU A 305 12.67 -4.25 4.69
N SER A 306 13.13 -3.51 5.70
CA SER A 306 14.36 -3.83 6.43
C SER A 306 14.19 -5.07 7.32
N SER A 307 13.09 -5.14 8.08
CA SER A 307 12.77 -6.33 8.90
C SER A 307 12.48 -7.54 8.03
N PHE A 308 11.86 -7.35 6.87
CA PHE A 308 11.69 -8.42 5.88
C PHE A 308 13.03 -8.94 5.39
N ARG A 309 13.94 -8.06 4.97
CA ARG A 309 15.29 -8.45 4.54
C ARG A 309 15.99 -9.32 5.57
N LEU A 310 16.08 -8.85 6.81
CA LEU A 310 16.72 -9.61 7.90
C LEU A 310 16.06 -10.97 8.15
N THR A 311 14.74 -11.04 8.05
CA THR A 311 13.99 -12.29 8.18
C THR A 311 14.33 -13.26 7.06
N MET A 312 14.36 -12.77 5.81
CA MET A 312 14.65 -13.62 4.66
C MET A 312 16.11 -14.06 4.60
N GLU A 313 17.07 -13.23 5.03
CA GLU A 313 18.48 -13.62 5.21
C GLU A 313 18.64 -14.75 6.23
N ARG A 314 17.94 -14.62 7.38
CA ARG A 314 17.96 -15.66 8.42
C ARG A 314 17.35 -16.97 7.91
N LEU A 315 16.19 -16.94 7.27
CA LEU A 315 15.53 -18.12 6.72
C LEU A 315 16.40 -18.77 5.62
N TYR A 316 17.01 -17.95 4.76
CA TYR A 316 17.92 -18.45 3.72
C TYR A 316 19.11 -19.20 4.32
N GLY A 317 19.71 -18.66 5.38
CA GLY A 317 20.83 -19.31 6.08
C GLY A 317 20.47 -20.62 6.82
N LEU A 318 19.21 -20.77 7.26
CA LEU A 318 18.73 -21.99 7.92
C LEU A 318 18.34 -23.10 6.94
N ILE A 319 18.06 -22.77 5.67
CA ILE A 319 17.56 -23.70 4.65
C ILE A 319 18.73 -24.22 3.77
N ARG A 320 19.83 -23.48 3.70
CA ARG A 320 21.02 -23.79 2.92
C ARG A 320 21.97 -24.67 3.71
#